data_740a56b3895f41b701e0fe8548b2e8ae
#
_entry.id   740a56b3895f41b701e0fe8548b2e8ae
#
_cell.length_a   1.000
_cell.length_b   1.000
_cell.length_c   1.000
_cell.angle_alpha   90.00
_cell.angle_beta   90.00
_cell.angle_gamma   90.00
#
_symmetry.space_group_name_H-M   'P 1'
#
loop_
_entity.id
_entity.type
_entity.pdbx_description
1 polymer ?
#
loop_
_entity_poly.entity_id
_entity_poly.type
_entity_poly.pdbx_seq_one_letter_code
_entity_poly.pdbx_strand_id
1 'polypeptide(L)'
;WFPDIETSKGSCRFWMDFADNNMVTMFTDNLDYPELNGIPRTSTYMFHAYQRPVLTFDTYNYLHIISDPNDAISGGTGNLGLKTDFEFEIDEVTDDVFTMTGRINRIKATLTRATEAEMQAVKQGQLQEALRNAPSYKQNLFCYMDVNGLTVDVKLSTRTVMFLYKVGNVTQIEAVETHTDIVTKDLVFDTPVTINGVEIKGLNYHADTDNFTTDSDTPILIQAKSKANIGMEACFGVEKYYTILRVEDGMFPSTNESENYLGYLMHNIFQMKLLLTSGIASFSHIN
;
A
#
# COMPACT_ATOMS: atom_id res chain seq x y z
N TRP A 1 15.56 -0.78 -13.57
CA TRP A 1 15.48 0.09 -12.39
C TRP A 1 14.09 0.05 -11.81
N PHE A 2 13.98 0.09 -10.50
CA PHE A 2 12.69 0.30 -9.85
C PHE A 2 12.76 1.54 -8.96
N PRO A 3 12.11 2.62 -9.36
CA PRO A 3 11.92 3.79 -8.52
C PRO A 3 10.82 3.57 -7.48
N ASP A 4 11.12 3.91 -6.24
CA ASP A 4 10.16 4.22 -5.20
C ASP A 4 10.00 5.74 -5.14
N ILE A 5 8.79 6.22 -5.34
CA ILE A 5 8.48 7.63 -5.44
C ILE A 5 7.44 7.98 -4.38
N GLU A 6 7.79 8.91 -3.49
CA GLU A 6 6.87 9.41 -2.48
C GLU A 6 5.66 10.11 -3.12
N THR A 7 4.51 9.89 -2.53
CA THR A 7 3.24 10.54 -2.90
C THR A 7 2.46 10.91 -1.64
N SER A 8 1.37 11.65 -1.81
CA SER A 8 0.46 11.96 -0.70
C SER A 8 -0.30 10.74 -0.14
N LYS A 9 -0.18 9.59 -0.79
CA LYS A 9 -0.80 8.32 -0.40
C LYS A 9 0.21 7.20 -0.11
N GLY A 10 1.43 7.57 0.27
CA GLY A 10 2.55 6.63 0.43
C GLY A 10 3.40 6.50 -0.83
N SER A 11 4.37 5.60 -0.82
CA SER A 11 5.28 5.39 -1.94
C SER A 11 4.62 4.59 -3.06
N CYS A 12 4.76 5.04 -4.30
CA CYS A 12 4.42 4.29 -5.49
C CYS A 12 5.66 3.65 -6.08
N ARG A 13 5.60 2.36 -6.36
CA ARG A 13 6.68 1.63 -7.00
C ARG A 13 6.45 1.49 -8.49
N PHE A 14 7.54 1.64 -9.22
CA PHE A 14 7.58 1.44 -10.66
C PHE A 14 8.72 0.49 -11.02
N TRP A 15 8.65 -0.13 -12.17
CA TRP A 15 9.76 -0.81 -12.83
C TRP A 15 10.02 -0.09 -14.14
N MET A 16 11.24 0.34 -14.37
CA MET A 16 11.62 1.15 -15.52
C MET A 16 12.72 0.47 -16.32
N ASP A 17 12.46 0.24 -17.59
CA ASP A 17 13.40 -0.29 -18.57
C ASP A 17 13.84 0.85 -19.49
N PHE A 18 15.02 1.39 -19.24
CA PHE A 18 15.60 2.48 -20.01
C PHE A 18 16.33 1.93 -21.22
N ALA A 19 16.00 2.44 -22.42
CA ALA A 19 16.64 2.09 -23.68
C ALA A 19 17.56 3.24 -24.17
N ASP A 20 18.55 2.89 -24.98
CA ASP A 20 19.56 3.81 -25.51
C ASP A 20 19.00 4.92 -26.42
N ASN A 21 17.78 4.75 -26.91
CA ASN A 21 17.10 5.72 -27.80
C ASN A 21 16.25 6.75 -27.04
N ASN A 22 16.55 7.01 -25.79
CA ASN A 22 15.80 7.91 -24.89
C ASN A 22 14.34 7.46 -24.64
N MET A 23 14.05 6.18 -24.80
CA MET A 23 12.76 5.60 -24.47
C MET A 23 12.85 4.87 -23.15
N VAL A 24 11.78 4.93 -22.37
CA VAL A 24 11.61 4.16 -21.14
C VAL A 24 10.27 3.44 -21.14
N THR A 25 10.31 2.16 -20.86
CA THR A 25 9.07 1.38 -20.63
C THR A 25 8.86 1.24 -19.14
N MET A 26 7.72 1.70 -18.68
CA MET A 26 7.33 1.70 -17.28
C MET A 26 6.23 0.69 -17.00
N PHE A 27 6.30 0.09 -15.83
CA PHE A 27 5.24 -0.71 -15.21
C PHE A 27 5.01 -0.16 -13.80
N THR A 28 3.83 -0.35 -13.22
CA THR A 28 3.50 0.15 -11.89
C THR A 28 2.67 -0.85 -11.10
N ASP A 29 2.74 -0.76 -9.79
CA ASP A 29 1.88 -1.43 -8.83
C ASP A 29 0.82 -0.49 -8.21
N ASN A 30 0.47 0.57 -8.92
CA ASN A 30 -0.48 1.56 -8.41
C ASN A 30 -1.87 0.95 -8.17
N LEU A 31 -2.21 0.78 -6.90
CA LEU A 31 -3.44 0.09 -6.47
C LEU A 31 -4.71 0.92 -6.65
N ASP A 32 -4.60 2.22 -6.80
CA ASP A 32 -5.75 3.09 -7.11
C ASP A 32 -6.31 2.81 -8.52
N TYR A 33 -5.49 2.21 -9.39
CA TYR A 33 -5.85 1.80 -10.75
C TYR A 33 -5.40 0.36 -11.03
N PRO A 34 -6.05 -0.64 -10.44
CA PRO A 34 -5.65 -2.04 -10.58
C PRO A 34 -5.57 -2.53 -12.03
N GLU A 35 -6.37 -1.94 -12.92
CA GLU A 35 -6.37 -2.25 -14.35
C GLU A 35 -5.11 -1.81 -15.08
N LEU A 36 -4.34 -0.87 -14.50
CA LEU A 36 -3.08 -0.39 -15.05
C LEU A 36 -1.86 -1.16 -14.51
N ASN A 37 -2.05 -1.93 -13.45
CA ASN A 37 -0.96 -2.65 -12.82
C ASN A 37 -0.35 -3.68 -13.76
N GLY A 38 0.98 -3.63 -13.90
CA GLY A 38 1.72 -4.52 -14.76
C GLY A 38 1.51 -4.30 -16.27
N ILE A 39 0.76 -3.28 -16.68
CA ILE A 39 0.63 -2.91 -18.09
C ILE A 39 1.83 -2.06 -18.50
N PRO A 40 2.57 -2.40 -19.58
CA PRO A 40 3.68 -1.58 -20.04
C PRO A 40 3.17 -0.25 -20.63
N ARG A 41 3.85 0.83 -20.28
CA ARG A 41 3.67 2.14 -20.91
C ARG A 41 5.02 2.71 -21.29
N THR A 42 5.21 2.98 -22.57
CA THR A 42 6.47 3.52 -23.10
C THR A 42 6.35 5.02 -23.26
N SER A 43 7.36 5.74 -22.83
CA SER A 43 7.48 7.20 -22.93
C SER A 43 8.92 7.59 -23.24
N THR A 44 9.15 8.88 -23.44
CA THR A 44 10.49 9.42 -23.60
C THR A 44 11.03 9.96 -22.29
N TYR A 45 12.35 9.90 -22.12
CA TYR A 45 13.05 10.55 -21.03
C TYR A 45 14.23 11.38 -21.54
N MET A 46 14.62 12.38 -20.79
CA MET A 46 15.75 13.24 -21.11
C MET A 46 16.53 13.63 -19.85
N PHE A 47 17.84 13.79 -20.03
CA PHE A 47 18.67 14.43 -19.01
C PHE A 47 18.95 15.88 -19.40
N HIS A 48 18.68 16.79 -18.50
CA HIS A 48 19.00 18.20 -18.68
C HIS A 48 20.15 18.61 -17.76
N ALA A 49 21.06 19.39 -18.29
CA ALA A 49 22.16 19.97 -17.53
C ALA A 49 21.80 21.39 -17.09
N TYR A 50 21.04 21.49 -16.01
CA TYR A 50 20.78 22.76 -15.32
C TYR A 50 21.86 23.01 -14.25
N GLN A 51 21.55 23.74 -13.19
CA GLN A 51 22.44 23.88 -12.04
C GLN A 51 22.73 22.53 -11.36
N ARG A 52 21.76 21.61 -11.44
CA ARG A 52 21.90 20.20 -11.12
C ARG A 52 21.42 19.37 -12.31
N PRO A 53 21.93 18.16 -12.50
CA PRO A 53 21.39 17.26 -13.49
C PRO A 53 19.91 16.95 -13.16
N VAL A 54 19.06 16.94 -14.17
CA VAL A 54 17.62 16.66 -14.02
C VAL A 54 17.25 15.55 -14.96
N LEU A 55 16.58 14.53 -14.43
CA LEU A 55 15.89 13.51 -15.19
C LEU A 55 14.45 13.97 -15.40
N THR A 56 14.03 14.08 -16.66
CA THR A 56 12.67 14.47 -17.05
C THR A 56 12.03 13.37 -17.86
N PHE A 57 10.77 13.09 -17.56
CA PHE A 57 9.91 12.24 -18.39
C PHE A 57 8.96 13.17 -19.14
N ASP A 58 9.13 13.32 -20.44
CA ASP A 58 8.53 14.41 -21.23
C ASP A 58 7.29 14.01 -22.05
N THR A 59 6.99 12.71 -22.16
CA THR A 59 5.74 12.25 -22.75
C THR A 59 4.85 11.55 -21.71
N TYR A 60 3.54 11.62 -21.94
CA TYR A 60 2.53 11.18 -20.98
C TYR A 60 2.70 9.72 -20.58
N ASN A 61 2.94 9.47 -19.30
CA ASN A 61 3.20 8.16 -18.70
C ASN A 61 2.54 8.03 -17.33
N TYR A 62 2.89 7.00 -16.56
CA TYR A 62 2.30 6.76 -15.24
C TYR A 62 2.59 7.89 -14.23
N LEU A 63 3.76 8.54 -14.29
CA LEU A 63 4.08 9.67 -13.42
C LEU A 63 3.15 10.86 -13.70
N HIS A 64 2.83 11.10 -14.96
CA HIS A 64 1.87 12.13 -15.34
C HIS A 64 0.45 11.79 -14.89
N ILE A 65 0.04 10.51 -14.91
CA ILE A 65 -1.26 10.07 -14.41
C ILE A 65 -1.39 10.39 -12.92
N ILE A 66 -0.42 9.97 -12.11
CA ILE A 66 -0.49 10.16 -10.66
C ILE A 66 -0.23 11.62 -10.23
N SER A 67 0.37 12.45 -11.08
CA SER A 67 0.52 13.90 -10.87
C SER A 67 -0.58 14.74 -11.47
N ASP A 68 -1.54 14.14 -12.20
CA ASP A 68 -2.62 14.87 -12.86
C ASP A 68 -3.49 15.61 -11.84
N PRO A 69 -3.74 16.92 -12.03
CA PRO A 69 -4.59 17.69 -11.11
C PRO A 69 -6.06 17.24 -11.12
N ASN A 70 -6.50 16.48 -12.11
CA ASN A 70 -7.83 15.90 -12.11
C ASN A 70 -7.88 14.70 -11.15
N ASP A 71 -8.57 14.85 -10.03
CA ASP A 71 -8.71 13.81 -9.00
C ASP A 71 -9.30 12.50 -9.55
N ALA A 72 -10.14 12.55 -10.59
CA ALA A 72 -10.67 11.35 -11.24
C ALA A 72 -9.61 10.59 -12.06
N ILE A 73 -8.51 11.25 -12.44
CA ILE A 73 -7.38 10.63 -13.17
C ILE A 73 -6.30 10.18 -12.20
N SER A 74 -5.92 11.04 -11.27
CA SER A 74 -4.81 10.75 -10.36
C SER A 74 -5.19 9.92 -9.14
N GLY A 75 -6.47 9.85 -8.79
CA GLY A 75 -6.93 9.35 -7.50
C GLY A 75 -6.58 10.28 -6.33
N GLY A 76 -6.11 11.48 -6.63
CA GLY A 76 -5.77 12.51 -5.64
C GLY A 76 -6.98 13.18 -5.01
N THR A 77 -6.73 14.27 -4.30
CA THR A 77 -7.76 15.11 -3.70
C THR A 77 -7.36 16.58 -3.81
N GLY A 78 -8.33 17.44 -4.07
CA GLY A 78 -8.11 18.89 -4.08
C GLY A 78 -7.42 19.42 -5.33
N ASN A 79 -7.50 18.73 -6.44
CA ASN A 79 -6.90 19.08 -7.73
C ASN A 79 -5.37 19.24 -7.68
N LEU A 80 -4.69 18.43 -6.90
CA LEU A 80 -3.23 18.46 -6.70
C LEU A 80 -2.52 17.19 -7.18
N GLY A 81 -3.26 16.25 -7.79
CA GLY A 81 -2.74 14.91 -8.04
C GLY A 81 -2.35 14.21 -6.74
N LEU A 82 -1.46 13.26 -6.82
CA LEU A 82 -0.85 12.62 -5.65
C LEU A 82 0.37 13.39 -5.13
N LYS A 83 0.54 14.66 -5.49
CA LYS A 83 1.66 15.53 -5.12
C LYS A 83 3.01 14.92 -5.46
N THR A 84 3.11 14.30 -6.61
CA THR A 84 4.35 13.76 -7.15
C THR A 84 4.88 14.61 -8.30
N ASP A 85 6.04 14.27 -8.82
CA ASP A 85 6.72 14.96 -9.90
C ASP A 85 7.03 13.99 -11.05
N PHE A 86 7.27 14.53 -12.24
CA PHE A 86 7.83 13.81 -13.39
C PHE A 86 9.15 14.43 -13.89
N GLU A 87 9.66 15.40 -13.14
CA GLU A 87 10.99 16.00 -13.29
C GLU A 87 11.73 15.92 -11.94
N PHE A 88 12.92 15.33 -11.96
CA PHE A 88 13.68 15.05 -10.74
C PHE A 88 15.10 15.58 -10.83
N GLU A 89 15.51 16.40 -9.88
CA GLU A 89 16.92 16.75 -9.65
C GLU A 89 17.64 15.54 -9.09
N ILE A 90 18.78 15.18 -9.68
CA ILE A 90 19.61 14.08 -9.20
C ILE A 90 20.45 14.58 -8.04
N ASP A 91 20.28 13.98 -6.87
CA ASP A 91 21.01 14.34 -5.66
C ASP A 91 22.31 13.54 -5.55
N GLU A 92 22.24 12.22 -5.73
CA GLU A 92 23.38 11.32 -5.62
C GLU A 92 23.23 10.14 -6.58
N VAL A 93 24.34 9.65 -7.09
CA VAL A 93 24.41 8.51 -7.99
C VAL A 93 25.48 7.54 -7.53
N THR A 94 25.08 6.27 -7.40
CA THR A 94 25.98 5.13 -7.26
C THR A 94 25.73 4.15 -8.41
N ASP A 95 26.49 3.06 -8.46
CA ASP A 95 26.29 2.01 -9.48
C ASP A 95 24.89 1.38 -9.44
N ASP A 96 24.28 1.34 -8.26
CA ASP A 96 23.01 0.62 -8.00
C ASP A 96 21.86 1.52 -7.54
N VAL A 97 22.13 2.77 -7.17
CA VAL A 97 21.10 3.65 -6.60
C VAL A 97 21.27 5.09 -7.11
N PHE A 98 20.18 5.68 -7.54
CA PHE A 98 20.02 7.12 -7.76
C PHE A 98 19.05 7.67 -6.73
N THR A 99 19.48 8.65 -5.93
CA THR A 99 18.56 9.43 -5.11
C THR A 99 18.24 10.74 -5.82
N MET A 100 16.98 11.14 -5.77
CA MET A 100 16.47 12.27 -6.52
C MET A 100 15.47 13.07 -5.70
N THR A 101 15.29 14.32 -6.07
CA THR A 101 14.28 15.21 -5.49
C THR A 101 13.42 15.81 -6.60
N GLY A 102 12.11 15.66 -6.49
CA GLY A 102 11.15 16.27 -7.41
C GLY A 102 11.29 17.79 -7.46
N ARG A 103 11.12 18.38 -8.63
CA ARG A 103 11.38 19.82 -8.83
C ARG A 103 10.29 20.72 -8.29
N ILE A 104 9.03 20.26 -8.32
CA ILE A 104 7.88 21.07 -7.94
C ILE A 104 7.45 20.75 -6.51
N ASN A 105 7.10 19.51 -6.25
CA ASN A 105 6.56 19.07 -4.95
C ASN A 105 7.65 18.72 -3.93
N ARG A 106 8.91 18.71 -4.35
CA ARG A 106 10.08 18.40 -3.50
C ARG A 106 10.03 17.02 -2.85
N ILE A 107 9.30 16.10 -3.45
CA ILE A 107 9.20 14.71 -3.00
C ILE A 107 10.51 13.97 -3.23
N LYS A 108 10.73 12.92 -2.45
CA LYS A 108 11.88 12.05 -2.64
C LYS A 108 11.56 10.92 -3.60
N ALA A 109 12.55 10.55 -4.39
CA ALA A 109 12.50 9.40 -5.27
C ALA A 109 13.83 8.68 -5.23
N THR A 110 13.78 7.36 -5.17
CA THR A 110 14.98 6.51 -5.20
C THR A 110 14.83 5.50 -6.34
N LEU A 111 15.75 5.54 -7.30
CA LEU A 111 15.87 4.50 -8.31
C LEU A 111 16.89 3.48 -7.83
N THR A 112 16.47 2.23 -7.67
CA THR A 112 17.36 1.11 -7.37
C THR A 112 17.49 0.23 -8.60
N ARG A 113 18.67 -0.34 -8.82
CA ARG A 113 18.88 -1.29 -9.92
C ARG A 113 18.04 -2.54 -9.71
N ALA A 114 17.09 -2.79 -10.62
CA ALA A 114 16.32 -4.02 -10.61
C ALA A 114 17.20 -5.22 -10.96
N THR A 115 16.91 -6.36 -10.37
CA THR A 115 17.52 -7.62 -10.78
C THR A 115 16.99 -8.07 -12.14
N GLU A 116 17.76 -8.88 -12.84
CA GLU A 116 17.32 -9.48 -14.11
C GLU A 116 16.04 -10.31 -13.91
N ALA A 117 15.95 -11.03 -12.79
CA ALA A 117 14.79 -11.85 -12.45
C ALA A 117 13.52 -11.00 -12.28
N GLU A 118 13.60 -9.88 -11.57
CA GLU A 118 12.47 -8.96 -11.41
C GLU A 118 12.02 -8.38 -12.76
N MET A 119 12.95 -7.88 -13.56
CA MET A 119 12.62 -7.31 -14.85
C MET A 119 11.99 -8.34 -15.80
N GLN A 120 12.47 -9.59 -15.80
CA GLN A 120 11.86 -10.66 -16.57
C GLN A 120 10.46 -11.00 -16.07
N ALA A 121 10.27 -11.08 -14.76
CA ALA A 121 8.97 -11.33 -14.13
C ALA A 121 7.96 -10.24 -14.51
N VAL A 122 8.35 -8.96 -14.45
CA VAL A 122 7.49 -7.85 -14.86
C VAL A 122 7.12 -7.92 -16.34
N LYS A 123 8.11 -8.12 -17.21
CA LYS A 123 7.90 -8.25 -18.66
C LYS A 123 7.02 -9.44 -19.05
N GLN A 124 7.02 -10.49 -18.25
CA GLN A 124 6.17 -11.68 -18.43
C GLN A 124 4.76 -11.53 -17.83
N GLY A 125 4.43 -10.37 -17.24
CA GLY A 125 3.12 -10.10 -16.66
C GLY A 125 2.91 -10.65 -15.24
N GLN A 126 3.96 -11.15 -14.59
CA GLN A 126 3.85 -11.70 -13.23
C GLN A 126 3.48 -10.65 -12.17
N LEU A 127 3.80 -9.37 -12.41
CA LEU A 127 3.37 -8.28 -11.54
C LEU A 127 1.84 -8.24 -11.43
N GLN A 128 1.15 -8.32 -12.57
CA GLN A 128 -0.30 -8.33 -12.62
C GLN A 128 -0.88 -9.55 -11.91
N GLU A 129 -0.26 -10.70 -12.09
CA GLU A 129 -0.65 -11.94 -11.43
C GLU A 129 -0.42 -11.87 -9.92
N ALA A 130 0.74 -11.40 -9.46
CA ALA A 130 1.05 -11.27 -8.05
C ALA A 130 0.05 -10.35 -7.32
N LEU A 131 -0.32 -9.22 -7.93
CA LEU A 131 -1.27 -8.27 -7.35
C LEU A 131 -2.72 -8.75 -7.40
N ARG A 132 -3.13 -9.52 -8.43
CA ARG A 132 -4.48 -10.06 -8.55
C ARG A 132 -4.71 -11.29 -7.68
N ASN A 133 -3.72 -12.15 -7.62
CA ASN A 133 -3.76 -13.42 -6.90
C ASN A 133 -3.08 -13.32 -5.55
N ALA A 134 -3.07 -12.14 -5.00
CA ALA A 134 -2.53 -11.92 -3.69
C ALA A 134 -3.13 -12.94 -2.71
N PRO A 135 -2.25 -13.66 -2.00
CA PRO A 135 -2.61 -14.90 -1.32
C PRO A 135 -3.59 -14.67 -0.17
N SER A 136 -3.80 -15.66 0.61
CA SER A 136 -4.73 -15.88 1.73
C SER A 136 -5.46 -14.67 2.37
N TYR A 137 -4.96 -13.44 2.27
CA TYR A 137 -5.65 -12.27 2.81
C TYR A 137 -6.94 -11.90 2.04
N LYS A 138 -7.09 -12.38 0.79
CA LYS A 138 -8.37 -12.28 0.08
C LYS A 138 -9.40 -13.30 0.55
N GLN A 139 -8.94 -14.40 1.13
CA GLN A 139 -9.77 -15.50 1.59
C GLN A 139 -10.05 -15.44 3.09
N ASN A 140 -9.10 -14.90 3.86
CA ASN A 140 -9.16 -14.88 5.32
C ASN A 140 -9.27 -13.43 5.83
N LEU A 141 -10.51 -13.07 6.22
CA LEU A 141 -10.79 -11.72 6.74
C LEU A 141 -10.05 -11.46 8.06
N PHE A 142 -9.77 -12.52 8.84
CA PHE A 142 -9.10 -12.42 10.12
C PHE A 142 -7.91 -13.38 10.20
N CYS A 143 -6.74 -12.80 10.48
CA CYS A 143 -5.52 -13.56 10.71
C CYS A 143 -4.93 -13.19 12.08
N TYR A 144 -4.10 -14.05 12.62
CA TYR A 144 -3.36 -13.80 13.84
C TYR A 144 -2.03 -14.55 13.87
N MET A 145 -1.15 -14.12 14.74
CA MET A 145 0.10 -14.83 15.09
C MET A 145 0.31 -14.79 16.60
N ASP A 146 1.14 -15.67 17.12
CA ASP A 146 1.59 -15.65 18.51
C ASP A 146 3.06 -15.21 18.57
N VAL A 147 3.33 -14.09 19.19
CA VAL A 147 4.67 -13.53 19.34
C VAL A 147 5.09 -13.64 20.80
N ASN A 148 5.85 -14.67 21.15
CA ASN A 148 6.32 -14.92 22.52
C ASN A 148 5.15 -14.93 23.54
N GLY A 149 4.03 -15.60 23.21
CA GLY A 149 2.85 -15.68 24.07
C GLY A 149 1.92 -14.46 23.97
N LEU A 150 2.24 -13.47 23.16
CA LEU A 150 1.36 -12.36 22.84
C LEU A 150 0.57 -12.67 21.57
N THR A 151 -0.76 -12.75 21.68
CA THR A 151 -1.61 -12.91 20.50
C THR A 151 -1.76 -11.57 19.77
N VAL A 152 -1.38 -11.56 18.50
CA VAL A 152 -1.40 -10.39 17.62
C VAL A 152 -2.35 -10.65 16.47
N ASP A 153 -3.38 -9.83 16.31
CA ASP A 153 -4.21 -9.86 15.11
C ASP A 153 -3.46 -9.20 13.95
N VAL A 154 -3.46 -9.84 12.80
CA VAL A 154 -2.76 -9.39 11.60
C VAL A 154 -3.78 -9.08 10.51
N LYS A 155 -3.72 -7.86 9.97
CA LYS A 155 -4.54 -7.43 8.86
C LYS A 155 -3.65 -7.24 7.65
N LEU A 156 -3.83 -8.08 6.66
CA LEU A 156 -3.03 -8.08 5.44
C LEU A 156 -3.72 -7.26 4.35
N SER A 157 -2.95 -6.41 3.72
CA SER A 157 -3.32 -5.64 2.54
C SER A 157 -2.15 -5.65 1.57
N THR A 158 -2.36 -5.25 0.33
CA THR A 158 -1.31 -5.19 -0.68
C THR A 158 -0.25 -4.12 -0.42
N ARG A 159 -0.54 -3.10 0.40
CA ARG A 159 0.39 -2.01 0.71
C ARG A 159 0.60 -1.77 2.19
N THR A 160 -0.20 -2.38 3.03
CA THR A 160 -0.13 -2.13 4.47
C THR A 160 -0.41 -3.40 5.23
N VAL A 161 0.46 -3.74 6.16
CA VAL A 161 0.19 -4.75 7.18
C VAL A 161 -0.07 -4.04 8.49
N MET A 162 -1.16 -4.40 9.14
CA MET A 162 -1.51 -3.86 10.47
C MET A 162 -1.46 -4.98 11.50
N PHE A 163 -0.80 -4.70 12.60
CA PHE A 163 -0.71 -5.55 13.78
C PHE A 163 -1.49 -4.94 14.93
N LEU A 164 -2.43 -5.70 15.48
CA LEU A 164 -3.28 -5.25 16.58
C LEU A 164 -3.10 -6.20 17.76
N TYR A 165 -2.68 -5.66 18.91
CA TYR A 165 -2.44 -6.45 20.10
C TYR A 165 -2.68 -5.63 21.37
N LYS A 166 -2.77 -6.29 22.52
CA LYS A 166 -2.99 -5.62 23.82
C LYS A 166 -1.72 -5.69 24.69
N VAL A 167 -1.36 -4.55 25.24
CA VAL A 167 -0.37 -4.44 26.32
C VAL A 167 -1.11 -4.00 27.58
N GLY A 168 -1.34 -4.94 28.49
CA GLY A 168 -2.28 -4.74 29.59
C GLY A 168 -3.70 -4.51 29.06
N ASN A 169 -4.32 -3.38 29.40
CA ASN A 169 -5.65 -3.00 28.93
C ASN A 169 -5.61 -2.05 27.70
N VAL A 170 -4.43 -1.74 27.19
CA VAL A 170 -4.28 -0.79 26.07
C VAL A 170 -4.08 -1.54 24.77
N THR A 171 -4.90 -1.25 23.78
CA THR A 171 -4.72 -1.74 22.42
C THR A 171 -3.61 -0.96 21.74
N GLN A 172 -2.65 -1.68 21.16
CA GLN A 172 -1.62 -1.17 20.28
C GLN A 172 -1.98 -1.48 18.85
N ILE A 173 -1.71 -0.55 17.96
CA ILE A 173 -1.87 -0.70 16.51
C ILE A 173 -0.57 -0.23 15.87
N GLU A 174 0.11 -1.18 15.21
CA GLU A 174 1.28 -0.89 14.39
C GLU A 174 0.90 -1.10 12.94
N ALA A 175 1.08 -0.10 12.11
CA ALA A 175 0.85 -0.18 10.68
C ALA A 175 2.17 0.05 9.95
N VAL A 176 2.48 -0.82 9.02
CA VAL A 176 3.71 -0.75 8.22
C VAL A 176 3.36 -0.78 6.75
N GLU A 177 3.96 0.12 5.97
CA GLU A 177 3.87 0.11 4.53
C GLU A 177 4.66 -1.08 3.97
N THR A 178 4.11 -1.70 2.93
CA THR A 178 4.68 -2.91 2.34
C THR A 178 4.61 -2.84 0.83
N HIS A 179 5.49 -3.59 0.21
CA HIS A 179 5.41 -3.91 -1.19
C HIS A 179 5.51 -5.42 -1.41
N THR A 180 4.94 -5.88 -2.51
CA THR A 180 5.00 -7.30 -2.87
C THR A 180 6.24 -7.56 -3.71
N ASP A 181 7.08 -8.51 -3.30
CA ASP A 181 8.10 -9.07 -4.18
C ASP A 181 7.42 -9.88 -5.29
N ILE A 182 7.67 -9.51 -6.53
CA ILE A 182 6.97 -10.11 -7.69
C ILE A 182 7.46 -11.52 -8.01
N VAL A 183 8.62 -11.92 -7.53
CA VAL A 183 9.21 -13.23 -7.78
C VAL A 183 8.78 -14.21 -6.69
N THR A 184 8.98 -13.84 -5.43
CA THR A 184 8.68 -14.69 -4.27
C THR A 184 7.24 -14.55 -3.79
N LYS A 185 6.57 -13.44 -4.08
CA LYS A 185 5.27 -13.01 -3.57
C LYS A 185 5.28 -12.67 -2.08
N ASP A 186 6.46 -12.46 -1.52
CA ASP A 186 6.63 -12.00 -0.16
C ASP A 186 6.11 -10.56 0.01
N LEU A 187 5.68 -10.22 1.23
CA LEU A 187 5.41 -8.84 1.61
C LEU A 187 6.64 -8.29 2.32
N VAL A 188 7.37 -7.41 1.67
CA VAL A 188 8.54 -6.73 2.23
C VAL A 188 8.09 -5.46 2.91
N PHE A 189 8.53 -5.21 4.14
CA PHE A 189 8.20 -4.01 4.89
C PHE A 189 9.16 -2.88 4.54
N ASP A 190 8.64 -1.68 4.32
CA ASP A 190 9.48 -0.50 4.07
C ASP A 190 10.29 -0.12 5.32
N THR A 191 9.76 -0.45 6.50
CA THR A 191 10.45 -0.28 7.78
C THR A 191 10.17 -1.48 8.66
N PRO A 192 11.19 -2.14 9.24
CA PRO A 192 10.97 -3.23 10.19
C PRO A 192 10.13 -2.81 11.38
N VAL A 193 9.29 -3.72 11.88
CA VAL A 193 8.47 -3.51 13.08
C VAL A 193 8.93 -4.44 14.19
N THR A 194 8.96 -3.95 15.43
CA THR A 194 9.30 -4.77 16.59
C THR A 194 8.08 -5.00 17.47
N ILE A 195 7.65 -6.26 17.59
CA ILE A 195 6.51 -6.66 18.42
C ILE A 195 6.98 -7.65 19.47
N ASN A 196 6.72 -7.33 20.73
CA ASN A 196 7.11 -8.18 21.89
C ASN A 196 8.55 -8.73 21.83
N GLY A 197 9.48 -7.85 21.40
CA GLY A 197 10.91 -8.17 21.30
C GLY A 197 11.33 -8.95 20.05
N VAL A 198 10.41 -9.19 19.10
CA VAL A 198 10.71 -9.81 17.80
C VAL A 198 10.72 -8.73 16.72
N GLU A 199 11.84 -8.58 16.02
CA GLU A 199 11.93 -7.73 14.82
C GLU A 199 11.40 -8.51 13.62
N ILE A 200 10.45 -7.90 12.90
CA ILE A 200 9.80 -8.46 11.70
C ILE A 200 10.10 -7.51 10.54
N LYS A 201 10.70 -8.03 9.48
CA LYS A 201 11.15 -7.28 8.28
C LYS A 201 10.20 -7.43 7.10
N GLY A 202 9.31 -8.42 7.17
CA GLY A 202 8.40 -8.76 6.11
C GLY A 202 7.60 -10.03 6.44
N LEU A 203 6.88 -10.52 5.45
CA LEU A 203 6.15 -11.78 5.53
C LEU A 203 6.51 -12.64 4.32
N ASN A 204 7.06 -13.82 4.58
CA ASN A 204 7.45 -14.79 3.56
C ASN A 204 6.24 -15.64 3.14
N TYR A 205 5.97 -15.68 1.85
CA TYR A 205 4.85 -16.41 1.28
C TYR A 205 5.21 -17.88 1.02
N HIS A 206 4.30 -18.78 1.41
CA HIS A 206 4.40 -20.21 1.18
C HIS A 206 3.32 -20.69 0.23
N ALA A 207 3.67 -20.92 -1.03
CA ALA A 207 2.73 -21.28 -2.09
C ALA A 207 2.08 -22.65 -1.90
N ASP A 208 2.74 -23.57 -1.23
CA ASP A 208 2.25 -24.93 -0.93
C ASP A 208 1.10 -24.95 0.08
N THR A 209 1.09 -24.00 1.01
CA THR A 209 0.11 -23.87 2.08
C THR A 209 -0.76 -22.62 1.96
N ASP A 210 -0.48 -21.77 0.96
CA ASP A 210 -1.14 -20.47 0.72
C ASP A 210 -1.25 -19.62 1.99
N ASN A 211 -0.13 -19.47 2.69
CA ASN A 211 -0.06 -18.66 3.91
C ASN A 211 1.28 -17.93 4.03
N PHE A 212 1.44 -17.19 5.12
CA PHE A 212 2.64 -16.42 5.42
C PHE A 212 3.29 -16.86 6.74
N THR A 213 4.62 -16.74 6.79
CA THR A 213 5.38 -16.64 8.04
C THR A 213 6.05 -15.28 8.13
N THR A 214 6.38 -14.85 9.34
CA THR A 214 7.18 -13.61 9.51
C THR A 214 8.59 -13.80 8.98
N ASP A 215 9.13 -12.78 8.32
CA ASP A 215 10.56 -12.64 8.05
C ASP A 215 11.23 -12.09 9.33
N SER A 216 11.67 -13.00 10.15
CA SER A 216 12.28 -12.75 11.46
C SER A 216 13.24 -13.89 11.80
N ASP A 217 14.11 -13.70 12.80
CA ASP A 217 15.08 -14.73 13.24
C ASP A 217 14.43 -16.09 13.56
N THR A 218 13.21 -16.06 14.09
CA THR A 218 12.36 -17.24 14.28
C THR A 218 11.05 -17.00 13.55
N PRO A 219 10.83 -17.62 12.37
CA PRO A 219 9.60 -17.43 11.61
C PRO A 219 8.35 -17.85 12.38
N ILE A 220 7.36 -16.98 12.41
CA ILE A 220 6.08 -17.18 13.10
C ILE A 220 4.99 -17.33 12.04
N LEU A 221 4.20 -18.41 12.14
CA LEU A 221 3.12 -18.68 11.21
C LEU A 221 1.96 -17.70 11.42
N ILE A 222 1.48 -17.10 10.34
CA ILE A 222 0.23 -16.34 10.32
C ILE A 222 -0.92 -17.30 10.07
N GLN A 223 -1.85 -17.38 11.01
CA GLN A 223 -2.95 -18.32 11.02
C GLN A 223 -4.27 -17.61 10.74
N ALA A 224 -5.13 -18.25 9.95
CA ALA A 224 -6.49 -17.78 9.74
C ALA A 224 -7.40 -18.13 10.92
N LYS A 225 -8.43 -17.31 11.15
CA LYS A 225 -9.47 -17.57 12.14
C LYS A 225 -10.82 -17.01 11.73
N SER A 226 -11.87 -17.40 12.45
CA SER A 226 -13.25 -17.01 12.15
C SER A 226 -13.62 -15.62 12.64
N LYS A 227 -12.89 -15.04 13.60
CA LYS A 227 -13.14 -13.69 14.14
C LYS A 227 -11.87 -13.07 14.71
N ALA A 228 -11.82 -11.74 14.77
CA ALA A 228 -10.75 -11.02 15.41
C ALA A 228 -10.64 -11.29 16.92
N ASN A 229 -9.43 -11.26 17.49
CA ASN A 229 -9.22 -11.27 18.95
C ASN A 229 -9.50 -9.90 19.53
N ILE A 230 -9.23 -8.86 18.77
CA ILE A 230 -9.46 -7.46 19.13
C ILE A 230 -10.71 -6.99 18.41
N GLY A 231 -11.66 -6.45 19.14
CA GLY A 231 -12.93 -5.99 18.59
C GLY A 231 -12.75 -4.83 17.61
N MET A 232 -13.77 -4.61 16.78
CA MET A 232 -13.75 -3.60 15.72
C MET A 232 -13.61 -2.17 16.28
N GLU A 233 -14.07 -1.93 17.50
CA GLU A 233 -13.92 -0.66 18.22
C GLU A 233 -12.45 -0.25 18.40
N ALA A 234 -11.56 -1.20 18.58
CA ALA A 234 -10.12 -0.94 18.65
C ALA A 234 -9.54 -0.56 17.27
N CYS A 235 -10.07 -1.14 16.19
CA CYS A 235 -9.64 -0.81 14.83
C CYS A 235 -10.01 0.63 14.44
N PHE A 236 -11.06 1.18 15.03
CA PHE A 236 -11.47 2.56 14.79
C PHE A 236 -10.81 3.56 15.74
N GLY A 237 -9.95 3.10 16.65
CA GLY A 237 -9.28 3.99 17.60
C GLY A 237 -10.23 4.69 18.58
N VAL A 238 -11.42 4.14 18.80
CA VAL A 238 -12.46 4.76 19.67
C VAL A 238 -11.97 4.95 21.11
N GLU A 239 -10.97 4.16 21.51
CA GLU A 239 -10.33 4.27 22.84
C GLU A 239 -9.38 5.48 22.93
N LYS A 240 -8.84 5.97 21.80
CA LYS A 240 -7.77 6.98 21.77
C LYS A 240 -8.03 8.15 20.84
N TYR A 241 -8.76 7.92 19.74
CA TYR A 241 -8.93 8.92 18.68
C TYR A 241 -10.38 8.99 18.22
N TYR A 242 -10.82 10.19 17.86
CA TYR A 242 -12.08 10.38 17.15
C TYR A 242 -11.88 9.94 15.70
N THR A 243 -12.57 8.89 15.30
CA THR A 243 -12.57 8.43 13.90
C THR A 243 -13.91 8.79 13.29
N ILE A 244 -13.87 9.50 12.19
CA ILE A 244 -15.05 9.76 11.37
C ILE A 244 -15.03 8.71 10.27
N LEU A 245 -15.97 7.76 10.30
CA LEU A 245 -16.24 6.87 9.19
C LEU A 245 -17.14 7.63 8.21
N ARG A 246 -16.59 8.01 7.07
CA ARG A 246 -17.36 8.55 5.95
C ARG A 246 -17.59 7.44 4.94
N VAL A 247 -18.85 7.07 4.75
CA VAL A 247 -19.27 6.14 3.70
C VAL A 247 -19.97 6.98 2.63
N GLU A 248 -19.47 6.94 1.41
CA GLU A 248 -20.06 7.63 0.26
C GLU A 248 -20.81 6.63 -0.62
N ASP A 249 -21.87 7.09 -1.29
CA ASP A 249 -22.60 6.28 -2.27
C ASP A 249 -21.65 5.76 -3.35
N GLY A 250 -21.73 4.45 -3.65
CA GLY A 250 -20.87 3.80 -4.64
C GLY A 250 -19.54 3.26 -4.08
N MET A 251 -19.24 3.43 -2.79
CA MET A 251 -18.03 2.89 -2.15
C MET A 251 -18.02 1.36 -2.05
N PHE A 252 -19.18 0.72 -2.17
CA PHE A 252 -19.33 -0.72 -2.15
C PHE A 252 -19.93 -1.23 -3.45
N PRO A 253 -19.43 -2.34 -3.99
CA PRO A 253 -20.05 -2.94 -5.17
C PRO A 253 -21.50 -3.33 -4.84
N SER A 254 -22.41 -3.03 -5.76
CA SER A 254 -23.84 -3.36 -5.65
C SER A 254 -24.06 -4.86 -5.88
N THR A 255 -23.65 -5.69 -4.95
CA THR A 255 -23.99 -7.11 -4.90
C THR A 255 -24.93 -7.36 -3.74
N ASN A 256 -25.85 -8.30 -3.87
CA ASN A 256 -26.79 -8.65 -2.80
C ASN A 256 -26.08 -8.99 -1.48
N GLU A 257 -24.87 -9.52 -1.54
CA GLU A 257 -24.05 -9.83 -0.37
C GLU A 257 -23.47 -8.55 0.29
N SER A 258 -23.00 -7.60 -0.52
CA SER A 258 -22.47 -6.33 0.01
C SER A 258 -23.60 -5.43 0.54
N GLU A 259 -24.76 -5.42 -0.08
CA GLU A 259 -25.95 -4.70 0.43
C GLU A 259 -26.43 -5.28 1.75
N ASN A 260 -26.50 -6.61 1.87
CA ASN A 260 -26.88 -7.27 3.12
C ASN A 260 -25.83 -7.05 4.21
N TYR A 261 -24.55 -7.11 3.89
CA TYR A 261 -23.46 -6.85 4.84
C TYR A 261 -23.43 -5.37 5.25
N LEU A 262 -23.61 -4.46 4.31
CA LEU A 262 -23.71 -3.04 4.57
C LEU A 262 -24.95 -2.73 5.42
N GLY A 263 -26.09 -3.29 5.08
CA GLY A 263 -27.33 -3.18 5.85
C GLY A 263 -27.15 -3.69 7.30
N TYR A 264 -26.47 -4.81 7.48
CA TYR A 264 -26.13 -5.34 8.80
C TYR A 264 -25.15 -4.45 9.57
N LEU A 265 -24.09 -3.97 8.91
CA LEU A 265 -23.12 -3.04 9.49
C LEU A 265 -23.79 -1.72 9.87
N MET A 266 -24.57 -1.15 8.99
CA MET A 266 -25.29 0.11 9.23
C MET A 266 -26.31 -0.07 10.35
N HIS A 267 -27.08 -1.16 10.36
CA HIS A 267 -28.05 -1.44 11.41
C HIS A 267 -27.38 -1.59 12.78
N ASN A 268 -26.23 -2.25 12.86
CA ASN A 268 -25.53 -2.50 14.11
C ASN A 268 -24.63 -1.35 14.54
N ILE A 269 -23.97 -0.65 13.62
CA ILE A 269 -23.10 0.49 13.92
C ILE A 269 -23.93 1.73 14.26
N PHE A 270 -25.03 1.98 13.57
CA PHE A 270 -25.88 3.16 13.83
C PHE A 270 -26.85 2.97 15.00
N GLN A 271 -27.11 1.74 15.44
CA GLN A 271 -27.76 1.52 16.74
C GLN A 271 -26.80 1.63 17.92
N MET A 272 -25.49 1.53 17.70
CA MET A 272 -24.52 1.90 18.73
C MET A 272 -24.58 3.42 18.93
N LYS A 273 -25.14 3.84 20.07
CA LYS A 273 -24.95 5.22 20.57
C LYS A 273 -23.46 5.43 20.70
N LEU A 274 -22.84 6.13 19.76
CA LEU A 274 -21.49 6.65 19.93
C LEU A 274 -21.56 7.66 21.08
N LEU A 275 -21.26 7.22 22.28
CA LEU A 275 -21.01 8.07 23.42
C LEU A 275 -19.65 8.74 23.18
N LEU A 276 -19.69 9.87 22.52
CA LEU A 276 -18.54 10.76 22.47
C LEU A 276 -18.39 11.37 23.85
N THR A 277 -17.17 11.54 24.34
CA THR A 277 -16.84 12.15 25.62
C THR A 277 -17.33 13.61 25.76
N SER A 278 -17.88 14.19 24.69
CA SER A 278 -18.40 15.57 24.61
C SER A 278 -19.89 15.67 24.23
N GLY A 279 -20.63 14.59 24.10
CA GLY A 279 -22.06 14.64 23.79
C GLY A 279 -22.55 13.45 22.94
N ILE A 280 -23.86 13.33 22.83
CA ILE A 280 -24.54 12.33 21.99
C ILE A 280 -24.64 12.92 20.60
N ALA A 281 -23.93 12.35 19.63
CA ALA A 281 -24.19 12.63 18.22
C ALA A 281 -25.32 11.71 17.76
N SER A 282 -26.48 12.25 17.41
CA SER A 282 -27.54 11.54 16.73
C SER A 282 -27.35 11.70 15.23
N PHE A 283 -27.17 10.62 14.51
CA PHE A 283 -27.26 10.61 13.06
C PHE A 283 -28.74 10.45 12.67
N SER A 284 -29.39 11.54 12.28
CA SER A 284 -30.68 11.49 11.63
C SER A 284 -30.48 11.59 10.12
N HIS A 285 -30.90 10.56 9.42
CA HIS A 285 -31.06 10.42 7.99
C HIS A 285 -29.80 10.25 7.15
N ILE A 286 -29.65 9.02 6.68
CA ILE A 286 -29.18 8.77 5.32
C ILE A 286 -30.40 8.18 4.58
N ASN A 287 -30.94 8.94 3.62
CA ASN A 287 -31.85 8.42 2.59
C ASN A 287 -31.05 7.70 1.55
#